data_816e77929cb5ede50723cd672d6c3faf
#
_entry.id   816e77929cb5ede50723cd672d6c3faf
#
_cell.length_a   1.000
_cell.length_b   1.000
_cell.length_c   1.000
_cell.angle_alpha   90.00
_cell.angle_beta   90.00
_cell.angle_gamma   90.00
#
_symmetry.space_group_name_H-M   'P 1'
#
loop_
_entity.id
_entity.type
_entity.pdbx_description
1 polymer ?
#
loop_
_entity_poly.entity_id
_entity_poly.type
_entity_poly.pdbx_seq_one_letter_code
_entity_poly.pdbx_strand_id
1 'polypeptide(L)'
;MDVQTEYRAAAVGLMEDYAQSASVKLQTYPGRPMSVNAPCGFVDRMGATIDPIGPGANYQITPSCELIILHGPFDSKDAANQRDAFVDGFVQWVAARFHEAGANSLIAVTRVEDEPAYVTDWMPPERQRTYYGTRITLEGYVGDN
;
A
#
# COMPACT_ATOMS: atom_id res chain seq x y z
N MET A 1 -21.11 7.37 4.10
CA MET A 1 -20.00 6.48 4.41
C MET A 1 -18.69 7.20 4.15
N ASP A 2 -17.72 6.99 5.02
CA ASP A 2 -16.45 7.71 4.94
C ASP A 2 -15.60 7.15 3.79
N VAL A 3 -15.35 7.97 2.79
CA VAL A 3 -14.56 7.60 1.61
C VAL A 3 -13.17 7.10 2.00
N GLN A 4 -12.54 7.75 2.97
CA GLN A 4 -11.20 7.34 3.40
C GLN A 4 -11.21 5.98 4.09
N THR A 5 -12.23 5.71 4.89
CA THR A 5 -12.35 4.40 5.55
C THR A 5 -12.52 3.28 4.55
N GLU A 6 -13.37 3.48 3.54
CA GLU A 6 -13.55 2.49 2.47
C GLU A 6 -12.29 2.30 1.66
N TYR A 7 -11.61 3.38 1.33
CA TYR A 7 -10.40 3.32 0.54
C TYR A 7 -9.28 2.60 1.30
N ARG A 8 -9.16 2.88 2.59
CA ARG A 8 -8.19 2.22 3.46
C ARG A 8 -8.45 0.71 3.53
N ALA A 9 -9.72 0.33 3.69
CA ALA A 9 -10.10 -1.08 3.73
C ALA A 9 -9.78 -1.78 2.41
N ALA A 10 -10.02 -1.10 1.29
CA ALA A 10 -9.72 -1.64 -0.03
C ALA A 10 -8.20 -1.80 -0.23
N ALA A 11 -7.41 -0.86 0.28
CA ALA A 11 -5.95 -0.94 0.21
C ALA A 11 -5.41 -2.11 1.01
N VAL A 12 -5.93 -2.32 2.23
CA VAL A 12 -5.58 -3.49 3.05
C VAL A 12 -5.97 -4.78 2.32
N GLY A 13 -7.16 -4.80 1.73
CA GLY A 13 -7.64 -5.95 0.97
C GLY A 13 -6.75 -6.29 -0.20
N LEU A 14 -6.20 -5.29 -0.87
CA LEU A 14 -5.27 -5.49 -1.98
C LEU A 14 -4.00 -6.22 -1.52
N MET A 15 -3.43 -5.80 -0.38
CA MET A 15 -2.26 -6.46 0.20
C MET A 15 -2.56 -7.90 0.58
N GLU A 16 -3.71 -8.12 1.23
CA GLU A 16 -4.12 -9.46 1.66
C GLU A 16 -4.36 -10.38 0.47
N ASP A 17 -5.01 -9.88 -0.57
CA ASP A 17 -5.27 -10.66 -1.78
C ASP A 17 -3.98 -11.08 -2.47
N TYR A 18 -3.02 -10.16 -2.57
CA TYR A 18 -1.73 -10.50 -3.15
C TYR A 18 -1.00 -11.54 -2.30
N ALA A 19 -0.96 -11.34 -1.00
CA ALA A 19 -0.26 -12.26 -0.08
C ALA A 19 -0.85 -13.66 -0.18
N GLN A 20 -2.17 -13.76 -0.26
CA GLN A 20 -2.85 -15.05 -0.41
C GLN A 20 -2.54 -15.68 -1.76
N SER A 21 -2.62 -14.90 -2.83
CA SER A 21 -2.36 -15.38 -4.18
C SER A 21 -0.93 -15.88 -4.36
N ALA A 22 0.04 -15.21 -3.78
CA ALA A 22 1.46 -15.53 -3.89
C ALA A 22 1.94 -16.50 -2.80
N SER A 23 1.06 -16.90 -1.89
CA SER A 23 1.41 -17.72 -0.71
C SER A 23 2.53 -17.07 0.12
N VAL A 24 2.51 -15.75 0.20
CA VAL A 24 3.44 -14.97 0.99
C VAL A 24 2.82 -14.73 2.37
N LYS A 25 3.61 -14.97 3.41
CA LYS A 25 3.17 -14.69 4.77
C LYS A 25 3.37 -13.20 5.05
N LEU A 26 2.28 -12.46 5.08
CA LEU A 26 2.30 -11.02 5.28
C LEU A 26 1.22 -10.63 6.26
N GLN A 27 1.61 -10.00 7.36
CA GLN A 27 0.64 -9.40 8.27
C GLN A 27 0.28 -8.01 7.77
N THR A 28 -1.00 -7.68 7.78
CA THR A 28 -1.49 -6.40 7.26
C THR A 28 -2.19 -5.61 8.34
N TYR A 29 -2.02 -4.29 8.28
CA TYR A 29 -2.60 -3.36 9.24
C TYR A 29 -3.23 -2.18 8.51
N PRO A 30 -4.36 -1.64 9.03
CA PRO A 30 -5.01 -0.49 8.40
C PRO A 30 -4.27 0.83 8.62
N GLY A 31 -3.28 0.85 9.49
CA GLY A 31 -2.46 2.01 9.78
C GLY A 31 -1.13 1.59 10.35
N ARG A 32 -0.36 2.55 10.85
CA ARG A 32 0.94 2.27 11.45
C ARG A 32 0.79 1.35 12.65
N PRO A 33 1.42 0.16 12.66
CA PRO A 33 1.24 -0.78 13.76
C PRO A 33 1.99 -0.34 15.01
N MET A 34 1.45 -0.72 16.16
CA MET A 34 2.12 -0.46 17.44
C MET A 34 3.26 -1.44 17.70
N SER A 35 3.27 -2.55 16.99
CA SER A 35 4.33 -3.56 17.07
C SER A 35 4.59 -4.08 15.66
N VAL A 36 5.85 -4.03 15.23
CA VAL A 36 6.22 -4.44 13.88
C VAL A 36 6.78 -5.85 13.92
N ASN A 37 6.12 -6.75 13.19
CA ASN A 37 6.60 -8.11 12.95
C ASN A 37 6.77 -8.29 11.44
N ALA A 38 7.96 -8.09 10.94
CA ALA A 38 8.24 -8.24 9.52
C ALA A 38 8.20 -9.71 9.11
N PRO A 39 7.70 -10.07 7.92
CA PRO A 39 7.18 -9.15 6.91
C PRO A 39 5.76 -8.67 7.26
N CYS A 40 5.53 -7.38 7.07
CA CYS A 40 4.21 -6.79 7.31
C CYS A 40 3.96 -5.64 6.34
N GLY A 41 2.69 -5.31 6.17
CA GLY A 41 2.28 -4.20 5.35
C GLY A 41 1.23 -3.36 6.05
N PHE A 42 1.26 -2.05 5.81
CA PHE A 42 0.29 -1.15 6.43
C PHE A 42 0.04 0.06 5.55
N VAL A 43 -1.09 0.72 5.79
CA VAL A 43 -1.42 1.98 5.12
C VAL A 43 -0.73 3.10 5.89
N ASP A 44 0.15 3.84 5.21
CA ASP A 44 0.94 4.88 5.86
C ASP A 44 0.30 6.26 5.72
N ARG A 45 0.06 6.68 4.48
CA ARG A 45 -0.50 8.01 4.22
C ARG A 45 -1.80 7.88 3.44
N MET A 46 -2.76 8.69 3.85
CA MET A 46 -4.02 8.86 3.13
C MET A 46 -4.10 10.28 2.64
N GLY A 47 -4.57 10.45 1.43
CA GLY A 47 -4.74 11.77 0.85
C GLY A 47 -5.80 11.75 -0.21
N ALA A 48 -6.00 12.91 -0.83
CA ALA A 48 -6.94 13.04 -1.93
C ALA A 48 -6.54 14.23 -2.78
N THR A 49 -6.77 14.10 -4.08
CA THR A 49 -6.69 15.21 -5.02
C THR A 49 -8.09 15.69 -5.28
N ILE A 50 -8.31 17.00 -5.17
CA ILE A 50 -9.60 17.62 -5.37
C ILE A 50 -9.50 18.54 -6.59
N ASP A 51 -10.18 18.15 -7.66
CA ASP A 51 -10.16 18.89 -8.91
C ASP A 51 -11.54 19.49 -9.20
N PRO A 52 -11.63 20.80 -9.52
CA PRO A 52 -12.89 21.36 -9.93
C PRO A 52 -13.30 20.81 -11.31
N ILE A 53 -14.58 20.46 -11.44
CA ILE A 53 -15.13 19.93 -12.69
C ILE A 53 -16.15 20.95 -13.21
N GLY A 54 -15.73 21.76 -14.18
CA GLY A 54 -16.60 22.71 -14.84
C GLY A 54 -17.04 23.86 -13.93
N PRO A 55 -17.98 24.68 -14.40
CA PRO A 55 -18.48 25.83 -13.64
C PRO A 55 -19.36 25.37 -12.47
N GLY A 56 -19.27 26.10 -11.36
CA GLY A 56 -20.03 25.80 -10.18
C GLY A 56 -19.22 25.14 -9.10
N ALA A 57 -19.88 24.46 -8.17
CA ALA A 57 -19.25 23.87 -6.99
C ALA A 57 -19.05 22.38 -7.13
N ASN A 58 -18.82 21.89 -8.35
CA ASN A 58 -18.60 20.47 -8.60
C ASN A 58 -17.12 20.14 -8.56
N TYR A 59 -16.77 19.08 -7.83
CA TYR A 59 -15.39 18.63 -7.67
C TYR A 59 -15.29 17.15 -7.92
N GLN A 60 -14.18 16.75 -8.50
CA GLN A 60 -13.78 15.35 -8.58
C GLN A 60 -12.78 15.08 -7.47
N ILE A 61 -13.05 14.05 -6.67
CA ILE A 61 -12.17 13.66 -5.58
C ILE A 61 -11.50 12.34 -5.96
N THR A 62 -10.18 12.36 -6.03
CA THR A 62 -9.39 11.17 -6.29
C THR A 62 -8.61 10.81 -5.04
N PRO A 63 -9.05 9.80 -4.28
CA PRO A 63 -8.31 9.38 -3.09
C PRO A 63 -6.99 8.73 -3.47
N SER A 64 -6.04 8.83 -2.57
CA SER A 64 -4.73 8.20 -2.73
C SER A 64 -4.25 7.71 -1.38
N CYS A 65 -3.38 6.71 -1.40
CA CYS A 65 -2.68 6.29 -0.20
C CYS A 65 -1.34 5.69 -0.55
N GLU A 66 -0.51 5.54 0.46
CA GLU A 66 0.74 4.83 0.34
C GLU A 66 0.69 3.59 1.23
N LEU A 67 1.10 2.46 0.66
CA LEU A 67 1.30 1.24 1.42
C LEU A 67 2.78 1.06 1.67
N ILE A 68 3.12 0.70 2.88
CA ILE A 68 4.49 0.36 3.24
C ILE A 68 4.56 -1.13 3.54
N ILE A 69 5.46 -1.81 2.86
CA ILE A 69 5.75 -3.22 3.14
C ILE A 69 7.14 -3.27 3.76
N LEU A 70 7.25 -3.82 4.95
CA LEU A 70 8.53 -4.00 5.64
C LEU A 70 8.93 -5.46 5.52
N HIS A 71 10.06 -5.72 4.87
CA HIS A 71 10.51 -7.08 4.58
C HIS A 71 11.39 -7.66 5.68
N GLY A 72 12.19 -6.82 6.31
CA GLY A 72 13.08 -7.23 7.39
C GLY A 72 14.06 -6.12 7.75
N PRO A 73 15.04 -6.40 8.62
CA PRO A 73 16.04 -5.41 9.01
C PRO A 73 16.78 -4.85 7.79
N PHE A 74 17.12 -3.56 7.83
CA PHE A 74 17.66 -2.85 6.67
C PHE A 74 19.02 -3.37 6.20
N ASP A 75 19.78 -4.01 7.08
CA ASP A 75 21.11 -4.55 6.77
C ASP A 75 21.08 -6.04 6.41
N SER A 76 19.91 -6.64 6.31
CA SER A 76 19.75 -8.06 6.02
C SER A 76 19.74 -8.30 4.51
N LYS A 77 20.62 -9.21 4.03
CA LYS A 77 20.56 -9.66 2.63
C LYS A 77 19.27 -10.38 2.33
N ASP A 78 18.74 -11.11 3.30
CA ASP A 78 17.48 -11.82 3.13
C ASP A 78 16.33 -10.85 2.90
N ALA A 79 16.32 -9.73 3.63
CA ALA A 79 15.30 -8.70 3.44
C ALA A 79 15.36 -8.11 2.04
N ALA A 80 16.56 -7.83 1.52
CA ALA A 80 16.73 -7.32 0.17
C ALA A 80 16.23 -8.32 -0.88
N ASN A 81 16.56 -9.60 -0.72
CA ASN A 81 16.11 -10.65 -1.62
C ASN A 81 14.60 -10.84 -1.57
N GLN A 82 14.02 -10.78 -0.37
CA GLN A 82 12.56 -10.87 -0.20
C GLN A 82 11.86 -9.68 -0.85
N ARG A 83 12.44 -8.50 -0.73
CA ARG A 83 11.90 -7.30 -1.39
C ARG A 83 11.89 -7.48 -2.90
N ASP A 84 12.98 -7.93 -3.49
CA ASP A 84 13.05 -8.10 -4.94
C ASP A 84 12.03 -9.11 -5.43
N ALA A 85 11.92 -10.24 -4.76
CA ALA A 85 10.92 -11.26 -5.09
C ALA A 85 9.49 -10.73 -4.91
N PHE A 86 9.24 -9.96 -3.85
CA PHE A 86 7.94 -9.38 -3.60
C PHE A 86 7.56 -8.41 -4.71
N VAL A 87 8.46 -7.48 -5.06
CA VAL A 87 8.17 -6.46 -6.07
C VAL A 87 7.93 -7.09 -7.43
N ASP A 88 8.78 -8.04 -7.84
CA ASP A 88 8.59 -8.71 -9.13
C ASP A 88 7.23 -9.41 -9.20
N GLY A 89 6.88 -10.16 -8.16
CA GLY A 89 5.61 -10.85 -8.12
C GLY A 89 4.42 -9.89 -8.04
N PHE A 90 4.53 -8.85 -7.24
CA PHE A 90 3.46 -7.88 -7.06
C PHE A 90 3.15 -7.11 -8.34
N VAL A 91 4.20 -6.64 -9.02
CA VAL A 91 4.03 -5.89 -10.28
C VAL A 91 3.35 -6.76 -11.34
N GLN A 92 3.78 -8.01 -11.48
CA GLN A 92 3.16 -8.93 -12.43
C GLN A 92 1.71 -9.24 -12.07
N TRP A 93 1.44 -9.44 -10.78
CA TRP A 93 0.09 -9.71 -10.30
C TRP A 93 -0.85 -8.53 -10.55
N VAL A 94 -0.38 -7.31 -10.27
CA VAL A 94 -1.16 -6.10 -10.52
C VAL A 94 -1.45 -5.96 -12.01
N ALA A 95 -0.45 -6.16 -12.87
CA ALA A 95 -0.63 -6.05 -14.32
C ALA A 95 -1.68 -7.04 -14.81
N ALA A 96 -1.64 -8.29 -14.34
CA ALA A 96 -2.60 -9.30 -14.71
C ALA A 96 -4.02 -8.96 -14.21
N ARG A 97 -4.11 -8.47 -12.97
CA ARG A 97 -5.39 -8.15 -12.35
C ARG A 97 -6.14 -7.04 -13.08
N PHE A 98 -5.42 -6.02 -13.54
CA PHE A 98 -6.05 -4.88 -14.22
C PHE A 98 -6.45 -5.21 -15.66
N HIS A 99 -6.00 -6.33 -16.20
CA HIS A 99 -6.46 -6.81 -17.50
C HIS A 99 -7.71 -7.68 -17.41
N GLU A 100 -8.09 -8.09 -16.21
CA GLU A 100 -9.29 -8.90 -16.03
C GLU A 100 -10.53 -8.03 -16.12
N ALA A 101 -11.39 -8.36 -17.07
CA ALA A 101 -12.65 -7.65 -17.24
C ALA A 101 -13.53 -7.85 -16.00
N GLY A 102 -14.03 -6.77 -15.47
CA GLY A 102 -14.90 -6.81 -14.31
C GLY A 102 -14.20 -6.69 -12.96
N ALA A 103 -12.89 -6.49 -12.96
CA ALA A 103 -12.22 -6.11 -11.73
C ALA A 103 -12.75 -4.74 -11.32
N ASN A 104 -13.61 -4.73 -10.31
CA ASN A 104 -14.17 -3.50 -9.75
C ASN A 104 -13.13 -2.74 -8.93
N SER A 105 -11.87 -2.93 -9.24
CA SER A 105 -10.82 -2.25 -8.54
C SER A 105 -10.74 -0.83 -9.05
N LEU A 106 -11.32 0.07 -8.28
CA LEU A 106 -11.18 1.50 -8.51
C LEU A 106 -9.82 2.00 -8.04
N ILE A 107 -8.97 1.10 -7.57
CA ILE A 107 -7.65 1.42 -7.06
C ILE A 107 -6.62 1.04 -8.11
N ALA A 108 -5.84 2.03 -8.54
CA ALA A 108 -4.72 1.83 -9.44
C ALA A 108 -3.42 1.90 -8.65
N VAL A 109 -2.53 0.95 -8.90
CA VAL A 109 -1.16 1.04 -8.42
C VAL A 109 -0.40 1.92 -9.39
N THR A 110 0.05 3.07 -8.94
CA THR A 110 0.71 4.04 -9.81
C THR A 110 2.22 4.06 -9.64
N ARG A 111 2.73 3.54 -8.54
CA ARG A 111 4.15 3.58 -8.27
C ARG A 111 4.56 2.52 -7.27
N VAL A 112 5.72 1.92 -7.49
CA VAL A 112 6.35 1.01 -6.55
C VAL A 112 7.79 1.48 -6.38
N GLU A 113 8.18 1.80 -5.15
CA GLU A 113 9.49 2.38 -4.87
C GLU A 113 10.23 1.58 -3.82
N ASP A 114 11.55 1.62 -3.89
CA ASP A 114 12.41 1.04 -2.88
C ASP A 114 12.47 1.95 -1.64
N GLU A 115 12.37 1.34 -0.47
CA GLU A 115 12.54 2.03 0.82
C GLU A 115 13.64 1.31 1.60
N PRO A 116 14.91 1.59 1.29
CA PRO A 116 16.00 0.80 1.86
C PRO A 116 16.24 1.06 3.34
N ALA A 117 15.75 2.18 3.87
CA ALA A 117 15.98 2.55 5.27
C ALA A 117 14.73 3.22 5.84
N TYR A 118 13.68 2.44 6.04
CA TYR A 118 12.43 2.93 6.61
C TYR A 118 12.50 2.86 8.13
N VAL A 119 12.36 4.01 8.78
CA VAL A 119 12.44 4.14 10.22
C VAL A 119 11.04 4.19 10.83
N THR A 120 10.81 3.38 11.86
CA THR A 120 9.55 3.39 12.60
C THR A 120 9.50 4.55 13.59
N ASP A 121 9.49 5.77 13.06
CA ASP A 121 9.66 7.00 13.83
C ASP A 121 8.46 7.37 14.71
N TRP A 122 7.32 6.71 14.51
CA TRP A 122 6.15 6.90 15.37
C TRP A 122 6.21 6.12 16.67
N MET A 123 7.21 5.24 16.82
CA MET A 123 7.38 4.46 18.02
C MET A 123 8.25 5.19 19.04
N PRO A 124 8.17 4.82 20.33
CA PRO A 124 9.07 5.37 21.33
C PRO A 124 10.54 5.14 20.91
N PRO A 125 11.46 6.05 21.28
CA PRO A 125 12.86 5.96 20.83
C PRO A 125 13.52 4.59 21.05
N GLU A 126 13.21 3.90 22.14
CA GLU A 126 13.78 2.59 22.44
C GLU A 126 13.22 1.46 21.56
N ARG A 127 12.13 1.72 20.84
CA ARG A 127 11.49 0.75 19.94
C ARG A 127 11.67 1.09 18.48
N GLN A 128 12.25 2.25 18.18
CA GLN A 128 12.49 2.63 16.80
C GLN A 128 13.50 1.69 16.16
N ARG A 129 13.19 1.24 14.95
CA ARG A 129 14.04 0.33 14.18
C ARG A 129 14.02 0.78 12.72
N THR A 130 15.03 0.38 11.99
CA THR A 130 15.12 0.63 10.56
C THR A 130 14.91 -0.67 9.80
N TYR A 131 14.04 -0.61 8.79
CA TYR A 131 13.67 -1.78 8.00
C TYR A 131 13.95 -1.52 6.52
N TYR A 132 14.17 -2.61 5.80
CA TYR A 132 14.19 -2.61 4.34
C TYR A 132 12.77 -2.86 3.85
N GLY A 133 12.27 -1.96 3.04
CA GLY A 133 10.87 -2.02 2.65
C GLY A 133 10.59 -1.62 1.21
N THR A 134 9.31 -1.57 0.90
CA THR A 134 8.76 -1.15 -0.39
C THR A 134 7.64 -0.16 -0.12
N ARG A 135 7.62 0.92 -0.89
CA ARG A 135 6.52 1.90 -0.88
C ARG A 135 5.68 1.70 -2.13
N ILE A 136 4.39 1.53 -1.95
CA ILE A 136 3.44 1.34 -3.04
C ILE A 136 2.46 2.49 -2.98
N THR A 137 2.38 3.25 -4.08
CA THR A 137 1.43 4.37 -4.18
C THR A 137 0.18 3.89 -4.90
N LEU A 138 -0.96 4.13 -4.29
CA LEU A 138 -2.26 3.81 -4.84
C LEU A 138 -3.04 5.09 -5.09
N GLU A 139 -3.70 5.15 -6.23
CA GLU A 139 -4.64 6.21 -6.56
C GLU A 139 -5.90 5.56 -7.10
N GLY A 140 -7.04 6.19 -6.85
CA GLY A 140 -8.26 5.62 -7.34
C GLY A 140 -9.43 6.55 -7.22
N TYR A 141 -10.55 6.08 -7.73
CA TYR A 141 -11.81 6.77 -7.61
C TYR A 141 -12.70 5.97 -6.67
N VAL A 142 -13.27 6.65 -5.70
CA VAL A 142 -14.43 6.09 -5.02
C VAL A 142 -15.60 6.60 -5.85
N GLY A 143 -15.92 5.83 -6.88
CA GLY A 143 -16.95 6.24 -7.81
C GLY A 143 -18.31 5.98 -7.25
N ASP A 144 -19.16 6.94 -7.44
CA ASP A 144 -20.59 6.71 -7.46
C ASP A 144 -20.92 6.05 -8.76
N ASN A 145 -21.23 4.84 -8.70
CA ASN A 145 -21.79 4.21 -9.89
C ASN A 145 -23.18 3.75 -9.66
#